data_f0ddc2255e5c909222859f0cf7f449ea
#
_entry.id   f0ddc2255e5c909222859f0cf7f449ea
#
_cell.length_a   1.000
_cell.length_b   1.000
_cell.length_c   1.000
_cell.angle_alpha   90.00
_cell.angle_beta   90.00
_cell.angle_gamma   90.00
#
_symmetry.space_group_name_H-M   'P 1'
#
loop_
_entity.id
_entity.type
_entity.pdbx_description
1 polymer ?
#
loop_
_entity_poly.entity_id
_entity_poly.type
_entity_poly.pdbx_seq_one_letter_code
_entity_poly.pdbx_strand_id
1 'polypeptide(L)'
;MQRRWCSALLKRMVTTVARCQFGVYLSDVKSVRLVILAVALGFAVRASFAGDYNSLVLEQIKQMPHGGRYSVSHFAKIRLQSSAHFESGKFFILPSAASPSFCSGATYLVFIRTLEALRARGELHLDYATLEQLMIRNQRDGEGIWGRWNANGPGTARLFRELGLGQNFDNFAQAKPGDFMKIFWSRQVGSREHGHSVIFLGMENRFAVQYVRYWSSNIPSGYGERTVPRNKIAYAIFSRLQNPANLARISSAPFVDTYLASLIRTRSSISEACSKCGL
;
A
#
# COMPACT_ATOMS: atom_id res chain seq x y z
N MET A 1 -29.44 41.33 21.66
CA MET A 1 -30.20 40.67 22.77
C MET A 1 -30.04 39.13 22.79
N GLN A 2 -29.08 38.56 22.10
CA GLN A 2 -28.92 37.07 21.92
C GLN A 2 -27.73 36.44 22.66
N ARG A 3 -26.92 37.20 23.41
CA ARG A 3 -25.72 36.66 24.09
C ARG A 3 -25.88 36.31 25.58
N ARG A 4 -27.07 36.52 26.18
CA ARG A 4 -27.28 36.22 27.61
C ARG A 4 -27.96 34.89 27.95
N TRP A 5 -28.46 34.13 26.96
CA TRP A 5 -29.17 32.87 27.20
C TRP A 5 -28.28 31.62 27.18
N CYS A 6 -27.13 31.64 26.51
CA CYS A 6 -26.22 30.47 26.48
C CYS A 6 -25.44 30.23 27.77
N SER A 7 -25.23 31.27 28.62
CA SER A 7 -24.44 31.10 29.85
C SER A 7 -25.22 30.49 31.02
N ALA A 8 -26.55 30.63 31.01
CA ALA A 8 -27.39 30.07 32.06
C ALA A 8 -27.67 28.58 31.91
N LEU A 9 -27.76 28.08 30.70
CA LEU A 9 -27.94 26.65 30.42
C LEU A 9 -26.67 25.81 30.71
N LEU A 10 -25.49 26.36 30.43
CA LEU A 10 -24.23 25.68 30.71
C LEU A 10 -23.95 25.53 32.22
N LYS A 11 -24.33 26.56 33.04
CA LYS A 11 -24.19 26.48 34.51
C LYS A 11 -25.16 25.50 35.18
N ARG A 12 -26.34 25.26 34.60
CA ARG A 12 -27.30 24.26 35.14
C ARG A 12 -26.88 22.84 34.80
N MET A 13 -26.25 22.57 33.62
CA MET A 13 -25.75 21.23 33.29
C MET A 13 -24.56 20.81 34.15
N VAL A 14 -23.64 21.73 34.46
CA VAL A 14 -22.46 21.41 35.29
C VAL A 14 -22.85 21.14 36.75
N THR A 15 -23.88 21.81 37.30
CA THR A 15 -24.33 21.57 38.68
C THR A 15 -25.14 20.27 38.82
N THR A 16 -25.80 19.79 37.79
CA THR A 16 -26.56 18.53 37.84
C THR A 16 -25.64 17.30 37.76
N VAL A 17 -24.56 17.38 37.00
CA VAL A 17 -23.56 16.31 36.92
C VAL A 17 -22.73 16.19 38.21
N ALA A 18 -22.46 17.32 38.88
CA ALA A 18 -21.73 17.33 40.17
C ALA A 18 -22.53 16.76 41.36
N ARG A 19 -23.89 16.72 41.29
CA ARG A 19 -24.72 16.16 42.38
C ARG A 19 -24.99 14.66 42.26
N CYS A 20 -24.78 14.04 41.12
CA CYS A 20 -24.89 12.58 40.97
C CYS A 20 -23.62 11.82 41.33
N GLN A 21 -22.48 12.48 41.62
CA GLN A 21 -21.20 11.82 41.90
C GLN A 21 -20.87 11.56 43.37
N PHE A 22 -21.73 11.98 44.33
CA PHE A 22 -21.43 11.82 45.76
C PHE A 22 -22.45 10.97 46.53
N GLY A 23 -23.14 10.04 45.90
CA GLY A 23 -24.11 9.14 46.51
C GLY A 23 -23.79 7.66 46.42
N VAL A 24 -22.55 7.26 46.15
CA VAL A 24 -22.18 5.83 46.20
C VAL A 24 -21.45 5.57 47.51
N TYR A 25 -22.15 4.92 48.43
CA TYR A 25 -21.59 4.39 49.67
C TYR A 25 -20.44 3.41 49.34
N LEU A 26 -19.24 3.70 49.85
CA LEU A 26 -18.06 2.86 49.85
C LEU A 26 -18.30 1.63 50.75
N SER A 27 -18.83 0.54 50.20
CA SER A 27 -18.90 -0.74 50.91
C SER A 27 -18.40 -1.94 50.08
N ASP A 28 -17.59 -1.73 49.03
CA ASP A 28 -16.79 -2.88 48.55
C ASP A 28 -15.62 -2.44 47.67
N VAL A 29 -14.45 -2.27 48.31
CA VAL A 29 -13.19 -1.90 47.65
C VAL A 29 -12.76 -2.96 46.60
N LYS A 30 -13.28 -4.21 46.71
CA LYS A 30 -12.99 -5.28 45.79
C LYS A 30 -13.72 -5.11 44.46
N SER A 31 -14.99 -4.65 44.49
CA SER A 31 -15.80 -4.41 43.28
C SER A 31 -15.31 -3.22 42.48
N VAL A 32 -14.81 -2.16 43.12
CA VAL A 32 -14.22 -1.00 42.41
C VAL A 32 -12.93 -1.35 41.70
N ARG A 33 -12.09 -2.23 42.30
CA ARG A 33 -10.86 -2.71 41.65
C ARG A 33 -11.15 -3.60 40.45
N LEU A 34 -12.23 -4.38 40.47
CA LEU A 34 -12.62 -5.24 39.34
C LEU A 34 -13.15 -4.41 38.17
N VAL A 35 -13.92 -3.37 38.41
CA VAL A 35 -14.45 -2.47 37.40
C VAL A 35 -13.34 -1.65 36.73
N ILE A 36 -12.35 -1.16 37.51
CA ILE A 36 -11.20 -0.44 36.97
C ILE A 36 -10.31 -1.37 36.14
N LEU A 37 -10.14 -2.63 36.58
CA LEU A 37 -9.39 -3.63 35.81
C LEU A 37 -10.10 -4.02 34.52
N ALA A 38 -11.43 -4.16 34.52
CA ALA A 38 -12.22 -4.46 33.32
C ALA A 38 -12.21 -3.28 32.31
N VAL A 39 -12.25 -2.03 32.78
CA VAL A 39 -12.13 -0.85 31.92
C VAL A 39 -10.69 -0.73 31.39
N ALA A 40 -9.66 -1.00 32.18
CA ALA A 40 -8.28 -0.99 31.73
C ALA A 40 -7.99 -2.14 30.74
N LEU A 41 -8.56 -3.33 30.91
CA LEU A 41 -8.48 -4.43 29.93
C LEU A 41 -9.27 -4.13 28.64
N GLY A 42 -10.40 -3.42 28.73
CA GLY A 42 -11.17 -2.99 27.56
C GLY A 42 -10.45 -1.95 26.69
N PHE A 43 -9.54 -1.14 27.25
CA PHE A 43 -8.69 -0.20 26.50
C PHE A 43 -7.37 -0.80 26.02
N ALA A 44 -6.91 -1.92 26.57
CA ALA A 44 -5.63 -2.54 26.23
C ALA A 44 -5.68 -3.44 24.97
N VAL A 45 -6.85 -3.68 24.35
CA VAL A 45 -6.99 -4.61 23.21
C VAL A 45 -7.29 -3.87 21.90
N ARG A 46 -6.67 -2.69 21.69
CA ARG A 46 -6.39 -2.17 20.35
C ARG A 46 -4.89 -2.06 20.13
N ALA A 47 -4.16 -3.12 20.44
CA ALA A 47 -2.96 -3.41 19.68
C ALA A 47 -3.45 -3.68 18.25
N SER A 48 -3.36 -2.70 17.38
CA SER A 48 -3.43 -2.94 15.94
C SER A 48 -2.37 -3.98 15.65
N PHE A 49 -2.75 -5.25 15.59
CA PHE A 49 -1.95 -6.22 14.85
C PHE A 49 -1.80 -5.59 13.47
N ALA A 50 -0.63 -5.12 13.15
CA ALA A 50 -0.29 -4.72 11.80
C ALA A 50 -0.59 -5.96 10.94
N GLY A 51 -1.76 -6.00 10.34
CA GLY A 51 -2.23 -7.12 9.56
C GLY A 51 -1.32 -7.28 8.37
N ASP A 52 -0.93 -8.52 8.10
CA ASP A 52 -0.30 -8.88 6.84
C ASP A 52 -1.44 -9.00 5.82
N TYR A 53 -1.53 -8.06 4.88
CA TYR A 53 -2.58 -8.06 3.85
C TYR A 53 -2.25 -8.94 2.63
N ASN A 54 -1.25 -9.78 2.72
CA ASN A 54 -0.80 -10.63 1.62
C ASN A 54 -1.89 -11.56 1.10
N SER A 55 -2.70 -12.15 1.98
CA SER A 55 -3.84 -13.00 1.57
C SER A 55 -4.84 -12.23 0.72
N LEU A 56 -5.13 -10.98 1.08
CA LEU A 56 -6.03 -10.13 0.32
C LEU A 56 -5.42 -9.72 -1.04
N VAL A 57 -4.11 -9.43 -1.09
CA VAL A 57 -3.40 -9.20 -2.36
C VAL A 57 -3.54 -10.41 -3.28
N LEU A 58 -3.35 -11.64 -2.77
CA LEU A 58 -3.52 -12.87 -3.54
C LEU A 58 -4.96 -13.08 -4.00
N GLU A 59 -5.94 -12.71 -3.18
CA GLU A 59 -7.35 -12.73 -3.54
C GLU A 59 -7.63 -11.78 -4.73
N GLN A 60 -7.04 -10.58 -4.71
CA GLN A 60 -7.21 -9.63 -5.82
C GLN A 60 -6.52 -10.12 -7.11
N ILE A 61 -5.39 -10.81 -7.03
CA ILE A 61 -4.75 -11.42 -8.20
C ILE A 61 -5.69 -12.41 -8.90
N LYS A 62 -6.42 -13.24 -8.15
CA LYS A 62 -7.36 -14.23 -8.73
C LYS A 62 -8.47 -13.60 -9.55
N GLN A 63 -8.76 -12.32 -9.31
CA GLN A 63 -9.79 -11.55 -10.03
C GLN A 63 -9.20 -10.69 -11.17
N MET A 64 -7.89 -10.74 -11.39
CA MET A 64 -7.25 -10.04 -12.49
C MET A 64 -7.43 -10.82 -13.81
N PRO A 65 -7.44 -10.13 -14.96
CA PRO A 65 -7.50 -10.80 -16.25
C PRO A 65 -6.25 -11.66 -16.51
N HIS A 66 -6.35 -12.53 -17.50
CA HIS A 66 -5.24 -13.32 -18.02
C HIS A 66 -4.86 -12.88 -19.42
N GLY A 67 -3.58 -12.91 -19.76
CA GLY A 67 -3.10 -12.56 -21.11
C GLY A 67 -3.19 -11.07 -21.39
N GLY A 68 -3.64 -10.69 -22.59
CA GLY A 68 -3.88 -9.30 -22.97
C GLY A 68 -2.66 -8.55 -23.52
N ARG A 69 -1.54 -9.24 -23.77
CA ARG A 69 -0.26 -8.72 -24.29
C ARG A 69 0.43 -7.73 -23.35
N TYR A 70 1.75 -7.69 -23.46
CA TYR A 70 2.59 -6.71 -22.78
C TYR A 70 2.92 -5.53 -23.69
N SER A 71 2.80 -4.30 -23.18
CA SER A 71 3.26 -3.09 -23.87
C SER A 71 3.48 -1.95 -22.89
N VAL A 72 4.52 -1.15 -23.10
CA VAL A 72 4.80 0.12 -22.40
C VAL A 72 4.47 1.35 -23.27
N SER A 73 3.74 1.15 -24.36
CA SER A 73 3.36 2.21 -25.31
C SER A 73 2.48 3.27 -24.66
N HIS A 74 2.38 4.43 -25.31
CA HIS A 74 1.43 5.46 -24.89
C HIS A 74 -0.01 4.95 -24.84
N PHE A 75 -0.41 4.12 -25.81
CA PHE A 75 -1.72 3.48 -25.83
C PHE A 75 -1.96 2.62 -24.56
N ALA A 76 -0.98 1.80 -24.15
CA ALA A 76 -1.11 1.00 -22.93
C ALA A 76 -1.26 1.88 -21.67
N LYS A 77 -0.60 3.05 -21.64
CA LYS A 77 -0.76 4.02 -20.53
C LYS A 77 -2.17 4.61 -20.50
N ILE A 78 -2.73 5.00 -21.65
CA ILE A 78 -4.11 5.46 -21.74
C ILE A 78 -5.08 4.38 -21.28
N ARG A 79 -4.88 3.13 -21.73
CA ARG A 79 -5.71 1.99 -21.30
C ARG A 79 -5.65 1.77 -19.79
N LEU A 80 -4.47 1.90 -19.18
CA LEU A 80 -4.30 1.83 -17.74
C LEU A 80 -5.03 2.99 -17.03
N GLN A 81 -4.91 4.22 -17.51
CA GLN A 81 -5.62 5.37 -16.93
C GLN A 81 -7.14 5.19 -16.95
N SER A 82 -7.69 4.68 -18.06
CA SER A 82 -9.13 4.44 -18.18
C SER A 82 -9.63 3.21 -17.41
N SER A 83 -8.74 2.36 -16.90
CA SER A 83 -9.11 1.14 -16.18
C SER A 83 -9.47 1.38 -14.72
N ALA A 84 -9.18 2.55 -14.18
CA ALA A 84 -9.49 2.92 -12.81
C ALA A 84 -9.88 4.40 -12.75
N HIS A 85 -11.06 4.68 -12.20
CA HIS A 85 -11.52 6.03 -11.95
C HIS A 85 -12.27 6.10 -10.62
N PHE A 86 -12.36 7.32 -10.08
CA PHE A 86 -13.05 7.61 -8.84
C PHE A 86 -14.19 8.58 -9.14
N GLU A 87 -15.40 8.17 -8.80
CA GLU A 87 -16.61 8.95 -9.04
C GLU A 87 -17.61 8.74 -7.91
N SER A 88 -18.22 9.83 -7.43
CA SER A 88 -19.26 9.81 -6.40
C SER A 88 -18.89 8.99 -5.15
N GLY A 89 -17.61 9.09 -4.71
CA GLY A 89 -17.13 8.39 -3.52
C GLY A 89 -16.78 6.91 -3.74
N LYS A 90 -16.87 6.40 -4.96
CA LYS A 90 -16.58 4.99 -5.29
C LYS A 90 -15.41 4.87 -6.26
N PHE A 91 -14.62 3.84 -6.05
CA PHE A 91 -13.58 3.42 -6.97
C PHE A 91 -14.17 2.42 -7.98
N PHE A 92 -14.06 2.76 -9.25
CA PHE A 92 -14.38 1.86 -10.35
C PHE A 92 -13.07 1.34 -10.94
N ILE A 93 -12.83 0.04 -10.81
CA ILE A 93 -11.60 -0.60 -11.25
C ILE A 93 -11.97 -1.75 -12.17
N LEU A 94 -11.63 -1.61 -13.45
CA LEU A 94 -11.85 -2.59 -14.49
C LEU A 94 -10.51 -3.04 -15.10
N PRO A 95 -9.78 -3.99 -14.50
CA PRO A 95 -8.43 -4.38 -14.93
C PRO A 95 -8.36 -4.87 -16.38
N SER A 96 -9.44 -5.48 -16.91
CA SER A 96 -9.52 -5.92 -18.30
C SER A 96 -9.43 -4.76 -19.30
N ALA A 97 -9.79 -3.54 -18.90
CA ALA A 97 -9.63 -2.36 -19.72
C ALA A 97 -8.15 -1.96 -19.91
N ALA A 98 -7.26 -2.32 -18.99
CA ALA A 98 -5.82 -2.08 -19.07
C ALA A 98 -5.11 -3.15 -19.92
N SER A 99 -5.52 -3.30 -21.17
CA SER A 99 -4.92 -4.24 -22.13
C SER A 99 -4.65 -3.50 -23.46
N PRO A 100 -3.40 -3.57 -23.98
CA PRO A 100 -2.22 -4.24 -23.42
C PRO A 100 -1.74 -3.61 -22.11
N SER A 101 -1.03 -4.38 -21.30
CA SER A 101 -0.62 -3.98 -19.96
C SER A 101 0.90 -4.01 -19.77
N PHE A 102 1.39 -3.47 -18.65
CA PHE A 102 2.80 -3.51 -18.25
C PHE A 102 2.94 -3.73 -16.75
N CYS A 103 4.12 -4.13 -16.32
CA CYS A 103 4.36 -4.70 -14.98
C CYS A 103 3.94 -3.77 -13.83
N SER A 104 4.39 -2.52 -13.81
CA SER A 104 4.03 -1.57 -12.74
C SER A 104 2.54 -1.24 -12.75
N GLY A 105 1.91 -1.13 -13.92
CA GLY A 105 0.46 -0.93 -14.03
C GLY A 105 -0.33 -2.13 -13.48
N ALA A 106 0.10 -3.34 -13.80
CA ALA A 106 -0.55 -4.56 -13.31
C ALA A 106 -0.50 -4.65 -11.78
N THR A 107 0.68 -4.46 -11.18
CA THR A 107 0.84 -4.51 -9.72
C THR A 107 0.15 -3.35 -9.02
N TYR A 108 0.08 -2.18 -9.64
CA TYR A 108 -0.67 -1.04 -9.10
C TYR A 108 -2.18 -1.30 -9.09
N LEU A 109 -2.74 -1.88 -10.14
CA LEU A 109 -4.17 -2.25 -10.16
C LEU A 109 -4.50 -3.26 -9.04
N VAL A 110 -3.64 -4.22 -8.76
CA VAL A 110 -3.81 -5.12 -7.60
C VAL A 110 -3.74 -4.34 -6.29
N PHE A 111 -2.81 -3.39 -6.16
CA PHE A 111 -2.68 -2.55 -4.97
C PHE A 111 -3.96 -1.73 -4.71
N ILE A 112 -4.47 -0.97 -5.69
CA ILE A 112 -5.69 -0.16 -5.51
C ILE A 112 -6.95 -1.04 -5.29
N ARG A 113 -7.03 -2.22 -5.90
CA ARG A 113 -8.09 -3.19 -5.62
C ARG A 113 -8.03 -3.73 -4.19
N THR A 114 -6.82 -3.95 -3.67
CA THR A 114 -6.62 -4.35 -2.26
C THR A 114 -7.12 -3.26 -1.32
N LEU A 115 -6.82 -1.99 -1.60
CA LEU A 115 -7.32 -0.86 -0.81
C LEU A 115 -8.85 -0.75 -0.89
N GLU A 116 -9.44 -0.92 -2.07
CA GLU A 116 -10.89 -0.85 -2.23
C GLU A 116 -11.59 -2.01 -1.51
N ALA A 117 -11.02 -3.21 -1.54
CA ALA A 117 -11.55 -4.35 -0.77
C ALA A 117 -11.53 -4.08 0.75
N LEU A 118 -10.48 -3.43 1.27
CA LEU A 118 -10.42 -3.01 2.66
C LEU A 118 -11.46 -1.92 2.98
N ARG A 119 -11.66 -0.96 2.08
CA ARG A 119 -12.71 0.07 2.22
C ARG A 119 -14.11 -0.56 2.23
N ALA A 120 -14.37 -1.47 1.31
CA ALA A 120 -15.66 -2.17 1.23
C ALA A 120 -15.98 -2.99 2.49
N ARG A 121 -14.93 -3.48 3.20
CA ARG A 121 -15.06 -4.18 4.48
C ARG A 121 -15.14 -3.23 5.69
N GLY A 122 -15.00 -1.91 5.49
CA GLY A 122 -14.91 -0.93 6.59
C GLY A 122 -13.60 -0.98 7.38
N GLU A 123 -12.58 -1.68 6.86
CA GLU A 123 -11.27 -1.83 7.50
C GLU A 123 -10.30 -0.68 7.16
N LEU A 124 -10.62 0.12 6.13
CA LEU A 124 -9.83 1.25 5.66
C LEU A 124 -10.72 2.47 5.41
N HIS A 125 -10.39 3.57 6.05
CA HIS A 125 -11.00 4.88 5.80
C HIS A 125 -9.97 5.82 5.20
N LEU A 126 -10.22 6.30 3.99
CA LEU A 126 -9.42 7.31 3.30
C LEU A 126 -10.34 8.46 2.91
N ASP A 127 -9.87 9.69 3.09
CA ASP A 127 -10.59 10.88 2.65
C ASP A 127 -10.58 11.01 1.11
N TYR A 128 -11.43 11.89 0.61
CA TYR A 128 -11.56 12.14 -0.83
C TYR A 128 -10.23 12.57 -1.46
N ALA A 129 -9.48 13.43 -0.79
CA ALA A 129 -8.22 13.96 -1.30
C ALA A 129 -7.17 12.85 -1.46
N THR A 130 -7.09 11.93 -0.50
CA THR A 130 -6.21 10.75 -0.58
C THR A 130 -6.65 9.80 -1.70
N LEU A 131 -7.95 9.58 -1.88
CA LEU A 131 -8.49 8.74 -2.94
C LEU A 131 -8.18 9.30 -4.34
N GLU A 132 -8.30 10.62 -4.51
CA GLU A 132 -7.91 11.31 -5.74
C GLU A 132 -6.41 11.13 -6.06
N GLN A 133 -5.55 11.07 -5.06
CA GLN A 133 -4.11 10.83 -5.23
C GLN A 133 -3.78 9.39 -5.72
N LEU A 134 -4.69 8.44 -5.56
CA LEU A 134 -4.54 7.08 -6.08
C LEU A 134 -4.79 6.99 -7.59
N MET A 135 -5.38 8.02 -8.19
CA MET A 135 -5.73 8.01 -9.60
C MET A 135 -4.48 8.00 -10.48
N ILE A 136 -4.53 7.15 -11.51
CA ILE A 136 -3.51 7.11 -12.55
C ILE A 136 -3.79 8.23 -13.53
N ARG A 137 -2.90 9.20 -13.58
CA ARG A 137 -2.95 10.33 -14.50
C ARG A 137 -1.61 10.42 -15.25
N ASN A 138 -1.27 11.58 -15.76
CA ASN A 138 0.01 11.82 -16.44
C ASN A 138 1.17 12.15 -15.47
N GLN A 139 1.15 11.60 -14.24
CA GLN A 139 2.22 11.80 -13.28
C GLN A 139 3.54 11.27 -13.86
N ARG A 140 4.60 12.09 -13.76
CA ARG A 140 5.97 11.69 -14.09
C ARG A 140 6.55 10.83 -12.97
N ASP A 141 7.65 10.18 -13.25
CA ASP A 141 8.39 9.42 -12.25
C ASP A 141 8.65 10.27 -11.00
N GLY A 142 8.29 9.76 -9.83
CA GLY A 142 8.38 10.44 -8.55
C GLY A 142 7.17 11.30 -8.16
N GLU A 143 6.26 11.65 -9.06
CA GLU A 143 5.11 12.52 -8.79
C GLU A 143 3.93 11.73 -8.20
N GLY A 144 3.38 12.21 -7.08
CA GLY A 144 2.21 11.60 -6.44
C GLY A 144 2.43 10.12 -6.09
N ILE A 145 1.36 9.37 -5.92
CA ILE A 145 1.43 7.93 -5.60
C ILE A 145 1.80 7.12 -6.84
N TRP A 146 1.09 7.34 -7.96
CA TRP A 146 1.33 6.59 -9.18
C TRP A 146 2.73 6.82 -9.76
N GLY A 147 3.21 8.06 -9.84
CA GLY A 147 4.54 8.35 -10.36
C GLY A 147 5.67 7.75 -9.53
N ARG A 148 5.49 7.66 -8.19
CA ARG A 148 6.42 6.91 -7.33
C ARG A 148 6.38 5.42 -7.62
N TRP A 149 5.18 4.84 -7.68
CA TRP A 149 5.00 3.40 -7.95
C TRP A 149 5.63 2.96 -9.26
N ASN A 150 5.42 3.76 -10.31
CA ASN A 150 5.86 3.46 -11.67
C ASN A 150 7.32 3.82 -11.95
N ALA A 151 7.97 4.59 -11.08
CA ALA A 151 9.31 5.10 -11.30
C ALA A 151 10.34 3.98 -11.55
N ASN A 152 11.38 4.32 -12.32
CA ASN A 152 12.60 3.54 -12.37
C ASN A 152 13.19 3.36 -10.96
N GLY A 153 14.05 2.36 -10.79
CA GLY A 153 14.62 2.04 -9.48
C GLY A 153 13.61 1.39 -8.54
N PRO A 154 13.71 1.66 -7.24
CA PRO A 154 12.92 1.00 -6.21
C PRO A 154 11.55 1.67 -5.96
N GLY A 155 10.86 2.18 -6.99
CA GLY A 155 9.70 3.04 -6.87
C GLY A 155 8.68 2.62 -5.81
N THR A 156 8.14 1.40 -5.90
CA THR A 156 7.19 0.85 -4.91
C THR A 156 7.78 0.83 -3.49
N ALA A 157 9.01 0.33 -3.33
CA ALA A 157 9.66 0.25 -2.01
C ALA A 157 9.94 1.64 -1.41
N ARG A 158 10.28 2.62 -2.25
CA ARG A 158 10.46 4.00 -1.83
C ARG A 158 9.14 4.61 -1.35
N LEU A 159 8.02 4.39 -2.07
CA LEU A 159 6.69 4.80 -1.63
C LEU A 159 6.31 4.17 -0.28
N PHE A 160 6.55 2.86 -0.12
CA PHE A 160 6.29 2.16 1.15
C PHE A 160 7.08 2.76 2.30
N ARG A 161 8.35 3.08 2.09
CA ARG A 161 9.19 3.73 3.11
C ARG A 161 8.73 5.13 3.45
N GLU A 162 8.45 5.95 2.44
CA GLU A 162 8.08 7.35 2.61
C GLU A 162 6.77 7.52 3.38
N LEU A 163 5.76 6.74 3.03
CA LEU A 163 4.46 6.81 3.68
C LEU A 163 4.35 5.88 4.90
N GLY A 164 5.29 4.97 5.11
CA GLY A 164 5.21 3.97 6.17
C GLY A 164 4.10 2.95 5.94
N LEU A 165 3.88 2.51 4.67
CA LEU A 165 2.82 1.58 4.30
C LEU A 165 3.07 0.16 4.82
N GLY A 166 4.28 -0.15 5.25
CA GLY A 166 4.67 -1.45 5.75
C GLY A 166 6.18 -1.64 5.76
N GLN A 167 6.62 -2.86 5.56
CA GLN A 167 8.02 -3.25 5.68
C GLN A 167 8.64 -3.49 4.30
N ASN A 168 9.85 -2.93 4.08
CA ASN A 168 10.72 -3.31 2.98
C ASN A 168 11.80 -4.28 3.48
N PHE A 169 12.22 -5.22 2.63
CA PHE A 169 13.33 -6.14 2.90
C PHE A 169 13.84 -6.73 1.57
N ASP A 170 15.03 -7.35 1.58
CA ASP A 170 15.69 -7.93 0.39
C ASP A 170 15.98 -9.43 0.52
N ASN A 171 15.68 -10.00 1.69
CA ASN A 171 15.92 -11.41 1.96
C ASN A 171 14.74 -12.29 1.50
N PHE A 172 14.99 -13.17 0.53
CA PHE A 172 14.00 -14.12 0.02
C PHE A 172 13.46 -15.10 1.09
N ALA A 173 14.21 -15.37 2.15
CA ALA A 173 13.74 -16.23 3.25
C ALA A 173 12.63 -15.56 4.09
N GLN A 174 12.51 -14.23 4.05
CA GLN A 174 11.44 -13.49 4.71
C GLN A 174 10.21 -13.29 3.81
N ALA A 175 10.37 -13.54 2.50
CA ALA A 175 9.33 -13.28 1.52
C ALA A 175 8.15 -14.25 1.68
N LYS A 176 6.95 -13.70 1.61
CA LYS A 176 5.69 -14.45 1.65
C LYS A 176 4.91 -14.21 0.35
N PRO A 177 4.16 -15.20 -0.14
CA PRO A 177 3.21 -14.96 -1.23
C PRO A 177 2.34 -13.74 -0.94
N GLY A 178 2.19 -12.84 -1.94
CA GLY A 178 1.47 -11.57 -1.80
C GLY A 178 2.34 -10.35 -1.53
N ASP A 179 3.63 -10.50 -1.23
CA ASP A 179 4.56 -9.36 -1.15
C ASP A 179 4.75 -8.72 -2.54
N PHE A 180 4.67 -7.40 -2.61
CA PHE A 180 5.11 -6.68 -3.80
C PHE A 180 6.63 -6.80 -3.92
N MET A 181 7.12 -7.03 -5.14
CA MET A 181 8.55 -7.24 -5.35
C MET A 181 9.02 -6.46 -6.57
N LYS A 182 10.12 -5.73 -6.42
CA LYS A 182 10.87 -5.16 -7.53
C LYS A 182 12.05 -6.08 -7.83
N ILE A 183 12.08 -6.61 -9.04
CA ILE A 183 13.21 -7.39 -9.57
C ILE A 183 14.15 -6.45 -10.34
N PHE A 184 15.44 -6.57 -10.08
CA PHE A 184 16.53 -6.01 -10.89
C PHE A 184 17.24 -7.17 -11.59
N TRP A 185 17.17 -7.22 -12.93
CA TRP A 185 17.84 -8.26 -13.72
C TRP A 185 19.36 -8.06 -13.81
N SER A 186 19.83 -6.85 -13.54
CA SER A 186 21.25 -6.50 -13.38
C SER A 186 21.41 -5.62 -12.15
N ARG A 187 22.64 -5.35 -11.74
CA ARG A 187 22.89 -4.42 -10.60
C ARG A 187 22.74 -2.93 -10.96
N GLN A 188 22.27 -2.62 -12.13
CA GLN A 188 22.02 -1.26 -12.59
C GLN A 188 20.67 -0.78 -12.08
N VAL A 189 20.61 0.42 -11.46
CA VAL A 189 19.42 1.09 -10.97
C VAL A 189 19.27 2.43 -11.70
N GLY A 190 18.05 2.77 -12.10
CA GLY A 190 17.72 4.03 -12.74
C GLY A 190 17.85 4.00 -14.25
N SER A 191 18.53 5.00 -14.85
CA SER A 191 18.62 5.14 -16.30
C SER A 191 19.15 3.86 -16.98
N ARG A 192 18.39 3.37 -17.97
CA ARG A 192 18.62 2.09 -18.69
C ARG A 192 18.48 0.84 -17.78
N GLU A 193 17.77 0.96 -16.68
CA GLU A 193 17.42 -0.18 -15.84
C GLU A 193 16.52 -1.15 -16.62
N HIS A 194 16.78 -2.44 -16.46
CA HIS A 194 15.87 -3.50 -16.85
C HIS A 194 15.29 -4.12 -15.58
N GLY A 195 14.28 -3.46 -15.00
CA GLY A 195 13.59 -3.93 -13.81
C GLY A 195 12.22 -4.52 -14.12
N HIS A 196 11.62 -5.17 -13.11
CA HIS A 196 10.29 -5.75 -13.23
C HIS A 196 9.53 -5.61 -11.92
N SER A 197 8.33 -5.03 -11.94
CA SER A 197 7.43 -4.96 -10.79
C SER A 197 6.51 -6.16 -10.80
N VAL A 198 6.50 -6.94 -9.72
CA VAL A 198 5.78 -8.20 -9.65
C VAL A 198 5.17 -8.38 -8.25
N ILE A 199 4.31 -9.38 -8.08
CA ILE A 199 3.86 -9.88 -6.78
C ILE A 199 4.43 -11.27 -6.59
N PHE A 200 5.17 -11.47 -5.52
CA PHE A 200 5.82 -12.73 -5.19
C PHE A 200 4.78 -13.80 -4.84
N LEU A 201 4.95 -15.02 -5.38
CA LEU A 201 4.06 -16.14 -5.17
C LEU A 201 4.74 -17.31 -4.46
N GLY A 202 6.07 -17.31 -4.37
CA GLY A 202 6.80 -18.37 -3.68
C GLY A 202 8.10 -18.75 -4.36
N MET A 203 8.78 -19.70 -3.72
CA MET A 203 9.99 -20.35 -4.21
C MET A 203 9.69 -21.79 -4.54
N GLU A 204 10.32 -22.30 -5.58
CA GLU A 204 10.26 -23.70 -6.00
C GLU A 204 11.66 -24.25 -6.23
N ASN A 205 11.89 -25.52 -5.84
CA ASN A 205 13.11 -26.22 -6.16
C ASN A 205 12.83 -27.26 -7.26
N ARG A 206 13.56 -27.17 -8.39
CA ARG A 206 13.47 -28.11 -9.49
C ARG A 206 14.89 -28.55 -9.88
N PHE A 207 15.21 -29.85 -9.78
CA PHE A 207 16.51 -30.41 -10.14
C PHE A 207 17.70 -29.60 -9.56
N ALA A 208 17.71 -29.38 -8.26
CA ALA A 208 18.72 -28.59 -7.53
C ALA A 208 18.83 -27.10 -7.92
N VAL A 209 17.94 -26.60 -8.78
CA VAL A 209 17.83 -25.17 -9.11
C VAL A 209 16.66 -24.56 -8.37
N GLN A 210 16.91 -23.44 -7.72
CA GLN A 210 15.89 -22.65 -7.04
C GLN A 210 15.24 -21.68 -8.04
N TYR A 211 13.91 -21.64 -8.06
CA TYR A 211 13.11 -20.76 -8.90
C TYR A 211 12.26 -19.82 -8.06
N VAL A 212 12.02 -18.63 -8.60
CA VAL A 212 11.08 -17.63 -8.05
C VAL A 212 9.82 -17.65 -8.90
N ARG A 213 8.67 -17.88 -8.27
CA ARG A 213 7.36 -17.75 -8.90
C ARG A 213 6.74 -16.41 -8.51
N TYR A 214 6.21 -15.70 -9.51
CA TYR A 214 5.57 -14.39 -9.32
C TYR A 214 4.44 -14.16 -10.32
N TRP A 215 3.58 -13.18 -10.01
CA TRP A 215 2.54 -12.69 -10.89
C TRP A 215 2.82 -11.24 -11.32
N SER A 216 2.52 -10.92 -12.58
CA SER A 216 2.64 -9.56 -13.13
C SER A 216 2.00 -9.49 -14.52
N SER A 217 2.20 -8.36 -15.24
CA SER A 217 2.14 -8.34 -16.69
C SER A 217 3.52 -8.66 -17.27
N ASN A 218 3.62 -9.71 -18.07
CA ASN A 218 4.86 -10.33 -18.55
C ASN A 218 5.00 -10.27 -20.06
N ILE A 219 6.22 -10.04 -20.56
CA ILE A 219 6.53 -10.10 -22.00
C ILE A 219 6.48 -11.58 -22.48
N PRO A 220 5.83 -11.88 -23.61
CA PRO A 220 4.95 -11.04 -24.42
C PRO A 220 3.48 -11.11 -23.98
N SER A 221 3.12 -11.98 -23.03
CA SER A 221 1.79 -12.52 -22.81
C SER A 221 0.83 -11.57 -22.08
N GLY A 222 1.33 -10.55 -21.35
CA GLY A 222 0.50 -9.71 -20.46
C GLY A 222 0.31 -10.32 -19.08
N TYR A 223 -0.88 -10.21 -18.53
CA TYR A 223 -1.22 -10.67 -17.17
C TYR A 223 -1.05 -12.17 -16.99
N GLY A 224 -0.35 -12.56 -15.93
CA GLY A 224 -0.19 -13.96 -15.57
C GLY A 224 0.98 -14.25 -14.65
N GLU A 225 1.06 -15.50 -14.24
CA GLU A 225 2.18 -16.02 -13.46
C GLU A 225 3.40 -16.30 -14.33
N ARG A 226 4.56 -16.21 -13.72
CA ARG A 226 5.83 -16.61 -14.33
C ARG A 226 6.76 -17.20 -13.28
N THR A 227 7.62 -18.11 -13.74
CA THR A 227 8.67 -18.72 -12.93
C THR A 227 10.00 -18.47 -13.59
N VAL A 228 11.00 -18.01 -12.81
CA VAL A 228 12.36 -17.76 -13.31
C VAL A 228 13.40 -18.33 -12.35
N PRO A 229 14.56 -18.80 -12.84
CA PRO A 229 15.63 -19.22 -11.96
C PRO A 229 16.07 -18.09 -11.03
N ARG A 230 16.26 -18.38 -9.74
CA ARG A 230 16.66 -17.39 -8.72
C ARG A 230 17.99 -16.70 -9.09
N ASN A 231 18.92 -17.41 -9.67
CA ASN A 231 20.23 -16.89 -10.09
C ASN A 231 20.18 -15.90 -11.28
N LYS A 232 19.04 -15.77 -11.96
CA LYS A 232 18.81 -14.73 -12.98
C LYS A 232 18.42 -13.39 -12.38
N ILE A 233 18.01 -13.37 -11.12
CA ILE A 233 17.66 -12.14 -10.39
C ILE A 233 18.92 -11.63 -9.71
N ALA A 234 19.48 -10.51 -10.22
CA ALA A 234 20.68 -9.91 -9.65
C ALA A 234 20.41 -9.31 -8.27
N TYR A 235 19.22 -8.70 -8.08
CA TYR A 235 18.76 -8.16 -6.80
C TYR A 235 17.23 -8.05 -6.78
N ALA A 236 16.63 -8.07 -5.59
CA ALA A 236 15.22 -7.85 -5.41
C ALA A 236 14.95 -7.06 -4.12
N ILE A 237 13.94 -6.20 -4.16
CA ILE A 237 13.39 -5.52 -2.97
C ILE A 237 11.93 -5.93 -2.86
N PHE A 238 11.56 -6.36 -1.66
CA PHE A 238 10.19 -6.72 -1.30
C PHE A 238 9.55 -5.58 -0.50
N SER A 239 8.25 -5.44 -0.64
CA SER A 239 7.42 -4.48 0.11
C SER A 239 6.15 -5.20 0.57
N ARG A 240 6.00 -5.38 1.89
CA ARG A 240 4.84 -6.00 2.52
C ARG A 240 3.88 -4.94 3.00
N LEU A 241 2.63 -4.95 2.53
CA LEU A 241 1.60 -4.01 2.96
C LEU A 241 1.12 -4.38 4.37
N GLN A 242 1.20 -3.41 5.30
CA GLN A 242 0.82 -3.60 6.70
C GLN A 242 -0.03 -2.44 7.24
N ASN A 243 0.18 -1.22 6.74
CA ASN A 243 -0.43 -0.01 7.25
C ASN A 243 -1.05 0.83 6.11
N PRO A 244 -2.09 0.35 5.42
CA PRO A 244 -2.67 1.04 4.27
C PRO A 244 -3.28 2.41 4.63
N ALA A 245 -3.71 2.62 5.87
CA ALA A 245 -4.23 3.91 6.35
C ALA A 245 -3.18 5.04 6.30
N ASN A 246 -1.90 4.69 6.32
CA ASN A 246 -0.81 5.65 6.18
C ASN A 246 -0.74 6.32 4.79
N LEU A 247 -1.54 5.87 3.81
CA LEU A 247 -1.72 6.58 2.54
C LEU A 247 -2.16 8.04 2.75
N ALA A 248 -2.90 8.34 3.81
CA ALA A 248 -3.30 9.70 4.15
C ALA A 248 -2.09 10.66 4.33
N ARG A 249 -0.90 10.13 4.63
CA ARG A 249 0.34 10.91 4.74
C ARG A 249 0.80 11.51 3.41
N ILE A 250 0.25 11.07 2.27
CA ILE A 250 0.60 11.64 0.96
C ILE A 250 0.32 13.14 0.89
N SER A 251 -0.69 13.62 1.61
CA SER A 251 -1.06 15.04 1.65
C SER A 251 0.03 15.92 2.29
N SER A 252 0.86 15.35 3.16
CA SER A 252 1.99 16.04 3.82
C SER A 252 3.36 15.72 3.21
N ALA A 253 3.41 14.75 2.29
CA ALA A 253 4.63 14.42 1.57
C ALA A 253 4.89 15.42 0.43
N PRO A 254 6.17 15.68 0.06
CA PRO A 254 6.47 16.44 -1.14
C PRO A 254 5.75 15.84 -2.36
N PHE A 255 5.18 16.68 -3.23
CA PHE A 255 4.50 16.16 -4.42
C PHE A 255 5.44 15.33 -5.31
N VAL A 256 6.72 15.68 -5.37
CA VAL A 256 7.75 14.99 -6.15
C VAL A 256 8.80 14.38 -5.22
N ASP A 257 9.00 13.07 -5.30
CA ASP A 257 10.21 12.41 -4.80
C ASP A 257 11.36 12.67 -5.79
N THR A 258 12.29 13.56 -5.40
CA THR A 258 13.38 14.01 -6.28
C THR A 258 14.37 12.90 -6.61
N TYR A 259 14.56 11.92 -5.72
CA TYR A 259 15.40 10.76 -5.99
C TYR A 259 14.79 9.92 -7.13
N LEU A 260 13.53 9.52 -7.02
CA LEU A 260 12.85 8.75 -8.06
C LEU A 260 12.76 9.52 -9.38
N ALA A 261 12.44 10.82 -9.34
CA ALA A 261 12.37 11.67 -10.52
C ALA A 261 13.72 11.77 -11.26
N SER A 262 14.84 11.69 -10.54
CA SER A 262 16.16 11.74 -11.14
C SER A 262 16.52 10.47 -11.91
N LEU A 263 16.00 9.30 -11.47
CA LEU A 263 16.41 7.98 -11.97
C LEU A 263 16.07 7.71 -13.44
N ILE A 264 15.18 8.47 -14.04
CA ILE A 264 14.93 8.39 -15.48
C ILE A 264 16.15 8.83 -16.31
N ARG A 265 17.00 9.69 -15.74
CA ARG A 265 18.19 10.27 -16.42
C ARG A 265 19.50 9.85 -15.77
N THR A 266 19.50 9.54 -14.47
CA THR A 266 20.70 9.23 -13.70
C THR A 266 20.74 7.75 -13.33
N ARG A 267 21.94 7.28 -12.97
CA ARG A 267 22.14 5.94 -12.40
C ARG A 267 22.30 6.06 -10.89
N SER A 268 21.85 5.04 -10.20
CA SER A 268 22.05 4.84 -8.77
C SER A 268 22.68 3.47 -8.53
N SER A 269 23.23 3.27 -7.35
CA SER A 269 23.72 1.96 -6.91
C SER A 269 22.60 1.18 -6.18
N ILE A 270 22.78 -0.13 -6.06
CA ILE A 270 21.89 -0.96 -5.21
C ILE A 270 21.97 -0.48 -3.76
N SER A 271 23.16 -0.15 -3.25
CA SER A 271 23.34 0.35 -1.88
C SER A 271 22.56 1.64 -1.63
N GLU A 272 22.63 2.60 -2.56
CA GLU A 272 21.85 3.84 -2.46
C GLU A 272 20.34 3.55 -2.51
N ALA A 273 19.88 2.71 -3.46
CA ALA A 273 18.49 2.32 -3.57
C ALA A 273 17.98 1.67 -2.28
N CYS A 274 18.76 0.78 -1.68
CA CYS A 274 18.47 0.16 -0.39
C CYS A 274 18.34 1.19 0.73
N SER A 275 19.33 2.07 0.88
CA SER A 275 19.31 3.15 1.88
C SER A 275 18.07 4.04 1.73
N LYS A 276 17.69 4.42 0.49
CA LYS A 276 16.47 5.20 0.22
C LYS A 276 15.18 4.47 0.57
N CYS A 277 15.21 3.13 0.63
CA CYS A 277 14.09 2.27 1.00
C CYS A 277 14.11 1.83 2.47
N GLY A 278 15.13 2.24 3.25
CA GLY A 278 15.27 1.87 4.65
C GLY A 278 15.80 0.44 4.87
N LEU A 279 16.67 -0.04 3.96
CA LEU A 279 17.36 -1.33 3.99
C LEU A 279 18.84 -1.15 4.31
#